data_b27a8bb6a4e04922eea4538d64b72c6b
#
_entry.id   b27a8bb6a4e04922eea4538d64b72c6b
#
_cell.length_a   1.000
_cell.length_b   1.000
_cell.length_c   1.000
_cell.angle_alpha   90.00
_cell.angle_beta   90.00
_cell.angle_gamma   90.00
#
_symmetry.space_group_name_H-M   'P 1'
#
loop_
_entity.id
_entity.type
_entity.pdbx_description
1 polymer ?
#
loop_
_entity_poly.entity_id
_entity_poly.type
_entity_poly.pdbx_seq_one_letter_code
_entity_poly.pdbx_strand_id
1 'polypeptide(L)'
;GQGRVLGGVVLGTKDFIRGTLEPYMKHTGGSLSPFSAWTLLKGLETIDLRVKAQADSALKIATALVGHVALERTIYPGLPDHAQNALVQRQLGGQGGTVLSLDLKGGKDAAFKFLNALSIPVISNNLGDAKSIATHPATTTHQRLPDAQKQELGITPGLVRFSVGLEDADDLIADLKAALEIAQGE
;
A
#
# COMPACT_ATOMS: atom_id res chain seq x y z
N GLY A 1 5.58 11.42 -1.64
CA GLY A 1 6.30 11.92 -2.79
C GLY A 1 5.68 11.59 -4.14
N GLN A 2 4.64 10.78 -4.22
CA GLN A 2 4.02 10.37 -5.50
C GLN A 2 5.04 9.79 -6.51
N GLY A 3 6.10 9.13 -6.04
CA GLY A 3 7.16 8.60 -6.90
C GLY A 3 8.04 9.66 -7.59
N ARG A 4 7.93 10.95 -7.24
CA ARG A 4 8.61 12.05 -7.94
C ARG A 4 10.02 12.32 -7.43
N VAL A 5 10.23 12.20 -6.13
CA VAL A 5 11.52 12.42 -5.46
C VAL A 5 11.74 11.46 -4.32
N LEU A 6 13.00 11.18 -4.03
CA LEU A 6 13.39 10.48 -2.81
C LEU A 6 13.65 11.50 -1.70
N GLY A 7 13.17 11.19 -0.51
CA GLY A 7 13.38 11.99 0.68
C GLY A 7 12.86 11.27 1.91
N GLY A 8 13.26 11.75 3.07
CA GLY A 8 12.83 11.21 4.34
C GLY A 8 12.75 12.30 5.40
N VAL A 9 12.13 11.98 6.52
CA VAL A 9 12.05 12.86 7.68
C VAL A 9 12.41 12.08 8.93
N VAL A 10 13.24 12.69 9.79
CA VAL A 10 13.55 12.16 11.12
C VAL A 10 12.77 12.97 12.15
N LEU A 11 11.95 12.29 12.93
CA LEU A 11 11.17 12.86 14.02
C LEU A 11 11.75 12.39 15.35
N GLY A 12 11.90 13.32 16.30
CA GLY A 12 12.46 13.01 17.61
C GLY A 12 12.31 14.18 18.57
N THR A 13 12.86 14.03 19.79
CA THR A 13 12.89 15.12 20.75
C THR A 13 13.71 16.28 20.22
N LYS A 14 13.41 17.49 20.71
CA LYS A 14 14.16 18.70 20.32
C LYS A 14 15.66 18.56 20.61
N ASP A 15 16.01 17.98 21.73
CA ASP A 15 17.41 17.77 22.14
C ASP A 15 18.14 16.83 21.20
N PHE A 16 17.51 15.72 20.79
CA PHE A 16 18.06 14.79 19.81
C PHE A 16 18.23 15.48 18.45
N ILE A 17 17.20 16.16 17.95
CA ILE A 17 17.24 16.81 16.63
C ILE A 17 18.31 17.93 16.61
N ARG A 18 18.31 18.82 17.61
CA ARG A 18 19.22 19.97 17.63
C ARG A 18 20.63 19.63 18.10
N GLY A 19 20.72 18.73 19.10
CA GLY A 19 22.00 18.39 19.73
C GLY A 19 22.80 17.33 18.98
N THR A 20 22.14 16.42 18.30
CA THR A 20 22.78 15.26 17.66
C THR A 20 22.64 15.28 16.14
N LEU A 21 21.38 15.33 15.63
CA LEU A 21 21.12 15.12 14.22
C LEU A 21 21.54 16.32 13.36
N GLU A 22 21.21 17.55 13.78
CA GLU A 22 21.52 18.76 13.04
C GLU A 22 23.05 18.97 12.87
N PRO A 23 23.88 18.84 13.93
CA PRO A 23 25.35 18.89 13.78
C PRO A 23 25.87 17.79 12.85
N TYR A 24 25.37 16.56 12.98
CA TYR A 24 25.75 15.46 12.11
C TYR A 24 25.46 15.78 10.64
N MET A 25 24.24 16.18 10.31
CA MET A 25 23.86 16.52 8.93
C MET A 25 24.64 17.71 8.38
N LYS A 26 24.89 18.74 9.20
CA LYS A 26 25.67 19.91 8.83
C LYS A 26 27.10 19.54 8.40
N HIS A 27 27.74 18.58 9.07
CA HIS A 27 29.13 18.20 8.81
C HIS A 27 29.26 17.05 7.79
N THR A 28 28.22 16.25 7.57
CA THR A 28 28.25 15.14 6.60
C THR A 28 27.59 15.48 5.26
N GLY A 29 26.87 16.60 5.17
CA GLY A 29 26.22 17.05 3.93
C GLY A 29 24.97 16.25 3.55
N GLY A 30 24.37 15.48 4.46
CA GLY A 30 23.20 14.63 4.22
C GLY A 30 21.86 15.36 4.02
N SER A 31 21.87 16.65 3.68
CA SER A 31 20.67 17.46 3.50
C SER A 31 20.02 17.24 2.13
N LEU A 32 18.68 17.30 2.12
CA LEU A 32 17.89 17.20 0.90
C LEU A 32 18.15 18.40 -0.02
N SER A 33 18.18 18.15 -1.36
CA SER A 33 18.31 19.26 -2.31
C SER A 33 17.10 20.21 -2.22
N PRO A 34 17.29 21.53 -2.49
CA PRO A 34 16.19 22.49 -2.45
C PRO A 34 15.04 22.13 -3.40
N PHE A 35 15.33 21.60 -4.58
CA PHE A 35 14.32 21.15 -5.54
C PHE A 35 13.51 19.98 -5.01
N SER A 36 14.16 18.97 -4.42
CA SER A 36 13.48 17.84 -3.81
C SER A 36 12.63 18.28 -2.61
N ALA A 37 13.14 19.17 -1.78
CA ALA A 37 12.41 19.76 -0.65
C ALA A 37 11.15 20.51 -1.12
N TRP A 38 11.27 21.34 -2.16
CA TRP A 38 10.14 22.04 -2.75
C TRP A 38 9.10 21.08 -3.34
N THR A 39 9.53 20.04 -4.07
CA THR A 39 8.61 19.03 -4.64
C THR A 39 7.86 18.28 -3.54
N LEU A 40 8.54 17.91 -2.44
CA LEU A 40 7.89 17.28 -1.28
C LEU A 40 6.89 18.23 -0.62
N LEU A 41 7.27 19.50 -0.42
CA LEU A 41 6.38 20.50 0.15
C LEU A 41 5.10 20.65 -0.69
N LYS A 42 5.23 20.74 -2.02
CA LYS A 42 4.08 20.77 -2.93
C LYS A 42 3.23 19.49 -2.85
N GLY A 43 3.84 18.35 -2.66
CA GLY A 43 3.13 17.09 -2.41
C GLY A 43 2.33 17.08 -1.10
N LEU A 44 2.80 17.78 -0.07
CA LEU A 44 2.10 17.86 1.23
C LEU A 44 0.85 18.74 1.17
N GLU A 45 0.81 19.75 0.31
CA GLU A 45 -0.33 20.68 0.20
C GLU A 45 -1.68 19.98 -0.08
N THR A 46 -1.64 18.84 -0.75
CA THR A 46 -2.85 18.07 -1.13
C THR A 46 -2.90 16.67 -0.52
N ILE A 47 -2.02 16.35 0.44
CA ILE A 47 -1.92 14.98 0.96
C ILE A 47 -3.21 14.53 1.65
N ASP A 48 -3.85 15.39 2.40
CA ASP A 48 -5.10 15.08 3.11
C ASP A 48 -6.23 14.74 2.13
N LEU A 49 -6.38 15.54 1.08
CA LEU A 49 -7.38 15.31 0.04
C LEU A 49 -7.15 13.97 -0.67
N ARG A 50 -5.90 13.68 -1.05
CA ARG A 50 -5.56 12.44 -1.75
C ARG A 50 -5.77 11.21 -0.86
N VAL A 51 -5.26 11.25 0.38
CA VAL A 51 -5.36 10.11 1.29
C VAL A 51 -6.81 9.80 1.62
N LYS A 52 -7.66 10.80 1.81
CA LYS A 52 -9.11 10.59 2.02
C LYS A 52 -9.75 9.91 0.83
N ALA A 53 -9.57 10.45 -0.38
CA ALA A 53 -10.11 9.87 -1.60
C ALA A 53 -9.62 8.42 -1.83
N GLN A 54 -8.33 8.18 -1.64
CA GLN A 54 -7.74 6.84 -1.76
C GLN A 54 -8.28 5.87 -0.70
N ALA A 55 -8.49 6.32 0.55
CA ALA A 55 -9.02 5.48 1.62
C ALA A 55 -10.50 5.12 1.38
N ASP A 56 -11.29 6.07 0.86
CA ASP A 56 -12.69 5.83 0.47
C ASP A 56 -12.76 4.80 -0.67
N SER A 57 -11.92 4.95 -1.69
CA SER A 57 -11.78 3.97 -2.78
C SER A 57 -11.31 2.62 -2.27
N ALA A 58 -10.35 2.58 -1.33
CA ALA A 58 -9.86 1.34 -0.75
C ALA A 58 -10.95 0.57 0.02
N LEU A 59 -11.79 1.29 0.78
CA LEU A 59 -12.94 0.69 1.46
C LEU A 59 -13.95 0.13 0.45
N LYS A 60 -14.28 0.88 -0.60
CA LYS A 60 -15.19 0.46 -1.66
C LYS A 60 -14.69 -0.80 -2.36
N ILE A 61 -13.41 -0.83 -2.74
CA ILE A 61 -12.76 -1.99 -3.37
C ILE A 61 -12.76 -3.19 -2.41
N ALA A 62 -12.31 -3.01 -1.18
CA ALA A 62 -12.26 -4.10 -0.20
C ALA A 62 -13.65 -4.71 0.03
N THR A 63 -14.69 -3.87 0.18
CA THR A 63 -16.07 -4.30 0.35
C THR A 63 -16.58 -5.09 -0.87
N ALA A 64 -16.27 -4.65 -2.08
CA ALA A 64 -16.69 -5.31 -3.32
C ALA A 64 -16.00 -6.67 -3.56
N LEU A 65 -14.87 -6.93 -2.88
CA LEU A 65 -14.07 -8.14 -3.03
C LEU A 65 -14.18 -9.09 -1.84
N VAL A 66 -14.83 -8.71 -0.73
CA VAL A 66 -15.09 -9.62 0.39
C VAL A 66 -15.90 -10.80 -0.09
N GLY A 67 -15.44 -12.02 0.23
CA GLY A 67 -16.13 -13.26 -0.12
C GLY A 67 -16.03 -13.65 -1.61
N HIS A 68 -15.19 -12.97 -2.39
CA HIS A 68 -14.98 -13.36 -3.79
C HIS A 68 -14.40 -14.77 -3.88
N VAL A 69 -14.95 -15.59 -4.80
CA VAL A 69 -14.64 -17.03 -4.93
C VAL A 69 -13.15 -17.32 -5.14
N ALA A 70 -12.43 -16.43 -5.81
CA ALA A 70 -10.99 -16.52 -6.08
C ALA A 70 -10.10 -16.19 -4.87
N LEU A 71 -10.66 -15.64 -3.80
CA LEU A 71 -9.90 -15.16 -2.65
C LEU A 71 -10.10 -16.06 -1.44
N GLU A 72 -9.02 -16.35 -0.73
CA GLU A 72 -9.08 -16.89 0.64
C GLU A 72 -9.56 -15.80 1.60
N ARG A 73 -9.07 -14.58 1.41
CA ARG A 73 -9.44 -13.43 2.25
C ARG A 73 -9.09 -12.10 1.58
N THR A 74 -9.89 -11.09 1.92
CA THR A 74 -9.60 -9.67 1.68
C THR A 74 -9.19 -9.04 3.01
N ILE A 75 -8.00 -8.43 3.08
CA ILE A 75 -7.43 -7.87 4.31
C ILE A 75 -7.43 -6.35 4.17
N TYR A 76 -8.29 -5.68 4.93
CA TYR A 76 -8.34 -4.24 4.99
C TYR A 76 -8.89 -3.78 6.36
N PRO A 77 -8.12 -2.97 7.11
CA PRO A 77 -8.50 -2.61 8.49
C PRO A 77 -9.80 -1.81 8.61
N GLY A 78 -10.24 -1.17 7.51
CA GLY A 78 -11.52 -0.44 7.46
C GLY A 78 -12.76 -1.33 7.33
N LEU A 79 -12.62 -2.63 7.04
CA LEU A 79 -13.76 -3.55 7.00
C LEU A 79 -14.32 -3.77 8.41
N PRO A 80 -15.67 -3.82 8.57
CA PRO A 80 -16.30 -3.96 9.89
C PRO A 80 -15.84 -5.21 10.67
N ASP A 81 -15.62 -6.32 9.97
CA ASP A 81 -15.23 -7.60 10.57
C ASP A 81 -13.73 -7.75 10.78
N HIS A 82 -12.93 -6.75 10.44
CA HIS A 82 -11.49 -6.80 10.68
C HIS A 82 -11.17 -6.70 12.17
N ALA A 83 -10.30 -7.59 12.68
CA ALA A 83 -9.98 -7.68 14.11
C ALA A 83 -9.53 -6.36 14.76
N GLN A 84 -8.95 -5.45 13.96
CA GLN A 84 -8.47 -4.14 14.43
C GLN A 84 -9.40 -2.99 14.02
N ASN A 85 -10.61 -3.23 13.52
CA ASN A 85 -11.51 -2.16 13.09
C ASN A 85 -11.80 -1.16 14.22
N ALA A 86 -12.06 -1.62 15.44
CA ALA A 86 -12.26 -0.74 16.60
C ALA A 86 -11.06 0.20 16.87
N LEU A 87 -9.84 -0.27 16.59
CA LEU A 87 -8.64 0.55 16.69
C LEU A 87 -8.59 1.62 15.60
N VAL A 88 -8.96 1.25 14.35
CA VAL A 88 -9.08 2.16 13.22
C VAL A 88 -10.09 3.28 13.52
N GLN A 89 -11.26 2.93 14.07
CA GLN A 89 -12.26 3.93 14.46
C GLN A 89 -11.69 4.94 15.47
N ARG A 90 -10.96 4.45 16.46
CA ARG A 90 -10.41 5.29 17.54
C ARG A 90 -9.21 6.14 17.11
N GLN A 91 -8.29 5.58 16.32
CA GLN A 91 -7.01 6.24 16.01
C GLN A 91 -6.99 6.93 14.65
N LEU A 92 -7.75 6.44 13.68
CA LEU A 92 -7.71 6.91 12.30
C LEU A 92 -9.04 7.54 11.85
N GLY A 93 -9.97 7.80 12.78
CA GLY A 93 -11.26 8.41 12.47
C GLY A 93 -12.12 7.55 11.53
N GLY A 94 -11.95 6.24 11.55
CA GLY A 94 -12.71 5.30 10.72
C GLY A 94 -12.10 5.03 9.34
N GLN A 95 -11.04 5.73 8.95
CA GLN A 95 -10.37 5.49 7.67
C GLN A 95 -9.36 4.35 7.79
N GLY A 96 -9.55 3.27 7.03
CA GLY A 96 -8.67 2.09 7.05
C GLY A 96 -7.32 2.26 6.34
N GLY A 97 -7.05 3.45 5.79
CA GLY A 97 -5.84 3.74 5.02
C GLY A 97 -5.98 3.41 3.52
N THR A 98 -4.88 3.50 2.79
CA THR A 98 -4.86 3.43 1.32
C THR A 98 -4.34 2.10 0.78
N VAL A 99 -4.06 1.13 1.65
CA VAL A 99 -3.47 -0.16 1.30
C VAL A 99 -4.37 -1.30 1.77
N LEU A 100 -4.66 -2.22 0.88
CA LEU A 100 -5.33 -3.48 1.19
C LEU A 100 -4.51 -4.66 0.67
N SER A 101 -4.83 -5.87 1.10
CA SER A 101 -4.20 -7.08 0.58
C SER A 101 -5.27 -8.10 0.20
N LEU A 102 -5.00 -8.82 -0.87
CA LEU A 102 -5.81 -9.92 -1.41
C LEU A 102 -4.99 -11.20 -1.32
N ASP A 103 -5.54 -12.22 -0.68
CA ASP A 103 -4.90 -13.53 -0.59
C ASP A 103 -5.60 -14.48 -1.57
N LEU A 104 -4.94 -14.79 -2.67
CA LEU A 104 -5.53 -15.55 -3.77
C LEU A 104 -5.46 -17.05 -3.50
N LYS A 105 -6.54 -17.76 -3.79
CA LYS A 105 -6.57 -19.23 -3.90
C LYS A 105 -5.67 -19.65 -5.07
N GLY A 106 -4.97 -20.79 -4.92
CA GLY A 106 -4.02 -21.25 -5.94
C GLY A 106 -2.59 -20.68 -5.77
N GLY A 107 -2.35 -19.89 -4.70
CA GLY A 107 -1.02 -19.50 -4.26
C GLY A 107 -0.28 -18.61 -5.27
N LYS A 108 1.05 -18.81 -5.38
CA LYS A 108 1.92 -17.95 -6.19
C LYS A 108 1.53 -17.87 -7.67
N ASP A 109 1.13 -18.98 -8.26
CA ASP A 109 0.82 -19.02 -9.69
C ASP A 109 -0.45 -18.20 -10.00
N ALA A 110 -1.46 -18.32 -9.14
CA ALA A 110 -2.66 -17.50 -9.23
C ALA A 110 -2.37 -16.01 -9.01
N ALA A 111 -1.53 -15.68 -8.00
CA ALA A 111 -1.11 -14.30 -7.74
C ALA A 111 -0.37 -13.69 -8.95
N PHE A 112 0.45 -14.46 -9.66
CA PHE A 112 1.18 -13.97 -10.83
C PHE A 112 0.25 -13.83 -12.05
N LYS A 113 -0.68 -14.77 -12.28
CA LYS A 113 -1.71 -14.61 -13.33
C LYS A 113 -2.54 -13.35 -13.08
N PHE A 114 -3.00 -13.16 -11.85
CA PHE A 114 -3.74 -11.97 -11.43
C PHE A 114 -2.96 -10.69 -11.71
N LEU A 115 -1.72 -10.58 -11.23
CA LEU A 115 -0.89 -9.39 -11.42
C LEU A 115 -0.65 -9.08 -12.91
N ASN A 116 -0.41 -10.11 -13.72
CA ASN A 116 -0.17 -9.94 -15.16
C ASN A 116 -1.44 -9.58 -15.95
N ALA A 117 -2.62 -9.86 -15.40
CA ALA A 117 -3.91 -9.53 -16.01
C ALA A 117 -4.40 -8.11 -15.69
N LEU A 118 -3.81 -7.44 -14.67
CA LEU A 118 -4.17 -6.07 -14.32
C LEU A 118 -3.88 -5.10 -15.46
N SER A 119 -4.82 -4.23 -15.77
CA SER A 119 -4.72 -3.23 -16.83
C SER A 119 -4.48 -1.82 -16.29
N ILE A 120 -5.07 -1.45 -15.14
CA ILE A 120 -4.97 -0.13 -14.55
C ILE A 120 -3.81 -0.06 -13.54
N PRO A 121 -3.71 -0.95 -12.52
CA PRO A 121 -2.65 -0.87 -11.53
C PRO A 121 -1.27 -1.21 -12.10
N VAL A 122 -0.26 -0.49 -11.65
CA VAL A 122 1.13 -0.74 -12.06
C VAL A 122 1.79 -1.73 -11.09
N ILE A 123 2.54 -2.70 -11.63
CA ILE A 123 3.33 -3.61 -10.80
C ILE A 123 4.57 -2.88 -10.31
N SER A 124 4.67 -2.65 -9.00
CA SER A 124 5.81 -1.98 -8.36
C SER A 124 5.86 -2.26 -6.86
N ASN A 125 7.05 -2.16 -6.27
CA ASN A 125 7.26 -2.33 -4.83
C ASN A 125 6.88 -1.10 -3.99
N ASN A 126 6.62 0.04 -4.63
CA ASN A 126 6.22 1.28 -3.96
C ASN A 126 4.78 1.21 -3.45
N LEU A 127 4.40 2.23 -2.70
CA LEU A 127 3.04 2.47 -2.22
C LEU A 127 2.78 3.97 -2.05
N GLY A 128 1.50 4.36 -1.93
CA GLY A 128 1.12 5.74 -1.66
C GLY A 128 1.27 6.70 -2.84
N ASP A 129 1.33 6.20 -4.06
CA ASP A 129 1.31 7.01 -5.28
C ASP A 129 -0.12 7.49 -5.62
N ALA A 130 -0.23 8.45 -6.53
CA ALA A 130 -1.50 8.86 -7.12
C ALA A 130 -2.09 7.78 -8.05
N LYS A 131 -1.28 6.87 -8.56
CA LYS A 131 -1.69 5.68 -9.31
C LYS A 131 -1.72 4.45 -8.43
N SER A 132 -2.63 3.53 -8.75
CA SER A 132 -2.73 2.24 -8.09
C SER A 132 -1.51 1.36 -8.37
N ILE A 133 -1.02 0.70 -7.34
CA ILE A 133 0.18 -0.14 -7.40
C ILE A 133 -0.10 -1.50 -6.76
N ALA A 134 0.27 -2.57 -7.44
CA ALA A 134 0.17 -3.93 -6.96
C ALA A 134 1.55 -4.59 -6.85
N THR A 135 1.75 -5.44 -5.85
CA THR A 135 2.99 -6.23 -5.69
C THR A 135 2.72 -7.56 -5.01
N HIS A 136 3.59 -8.54 -5.27
CA HIS A 136 3.61 -9.83 -4.58
C HIS A 136 4.69 -9.81 -3.49
N PRO A 137 4.34 -9.60 -2.20
CA PRO A 137 5.33 -9.39 -1.14
C PRO A 137 6.32 -10.53 -0.97
N ALA A 138 5.87 -11.77 -1.10
CA ALA A 138 6.69 -12.95 -0.86
C ALA A 138 7.93 -13.05 -1.80
N THR A 139 7.83 -12.52 -3.03
CA THR A 139 8.93 -12.54 -4.01
C THR A 139 9.59 -11.19 -4.25
N THR A 140 9.14 -10.14 -3.57
CA THR A 140 9.65 -8.78 -3.74
C THR A 140 10.10 -8.18 -2.41
N THR A 141 9.24 -7.47 -1.72
CA THR A 141 9.58 -6.72 -0.50
C THR A 141 10.03 -7.60 0.66
N HIS A 142 9.57 -8.84 0.73
CA HIS A 142 9.87 -9.79 1.81
C HIS A 142 10.61 -11.05 1.30
N GLN A 143 11.19 -11.00 0.10
CA GLN A 143 11.86 -12.17 -0.51
C GLN A 143 13.01 -12.72 0.34
N ARG A 144 13.67 -11.87 1.13
CA ARG A 144 14.82 -12.25 1.96
C ARG A 144 14.44 -12.92 3.29
N LEU A 145 13.16 -12.85 3.67
CA LEU A 145 12.69 -13.47 4.90
C LEU A 145 12.58 -14.99 4.74
N PRO A 146 12.99 -15.77 5.75
CA PRO A 146 12.69 -17.20 5.82
C PRO A 146 11.19 -17.47 5.77
N ASP A 147 10.81 -18.63 5.23
CA ASP A 147 9.37 -18.96 5.06
C ASP A 147 8.61 -19.00 6.39
N ALA A 148 9.24 -19.44 7.46
CA ALA A 148 8.65 -19.41 8.80
C ALA A 148 8.28 -17.98 9.25
N GLN A 149 9.15 -17.00 8.99
CA GLN A 149 8.86 -15.59 9.29
C GLN A 149 7.77 -15.01 8.38
N LYS A 150 7.76 -15.40 7.10
CA LYS A 150 6.67 -14.99 6.19
C LYS A 150 5.32 -15.51 6.70
N GLN A 151 5.26 -16.78 7.15
CA GLN A 151 4.05 -17.36 7.74
C GLN A 151 3.60 -16.62 9.00
N GLU A 152 4.52 -16.32 9.91
CA GLU A 152 4.24 -15.54 11.13
C GLU A 152 3.66 -14.16 10.81
N LEU A 153 4.16 -13.51 9.75
CA LEU A 153 3.67 -12.21 9.26
C LEU A 153 2.39 -12.33 8.42
N GLY A 154 1.87 -13.53 8.19
CA GLY A 154 0.69 -13.77 7.35
C GLY A 154 0.94 -13.55 5.85
N ILE A 155 2.20 -13.61 5.42
CA ILE A 155 2.59 -13.48 4.01
C ILE A 155 2.52 -14.86 3.37
N THR A 156 1.39 -15.16 2.78
CA THR A 156 1.13 -16.40 2.05
C THR A 156 1.73 -16.35 0.64
N PRO A 157 1.86 -17.50 -0.05
CA PRO A 157 2.22 -17.53 -1.45
C PRO A 157 1.21 -16.85 -2.38
N GLY A 158 -0.06 -16.71 -1.97
CA GLY A 158 -1.13 -16.06 -2.74
C GLY A 158 -1.30 -14.57 -2.42
N LEU A 159 -0.54 -14.02 -1.46
CA LEU A 159 -0.77 -12.66 -1.01
C LEU A 159 -0.30 -11.63 -2.03
N VAL A 160 -1.21 -10.73 -2.43
CA VAL A 160 -0.94 -9.53 -3.21
C VAL A 160 -1.27 -8.30 -2.36
N ARG A 161 -0.34 -7.36 -2.27
CA ARG A 161 -0.56 -6.04 -1.65
C ARG A 161 -1.00 -5.06 -2.74
N PHE A 162 -2.06 -4.34 -2.48
CA PHE A 162 -2.62 -3.34 -3.37
C PHE A 162 -2.63 -1.96 -2.68
N SER A 163 -1.91 -1.00 -3.26
CA SER A 163 -1.91 0.41 -2.84
C SER A 163 -2.80 1.18 -3.78
N VAL A 164 -3.92 1.66 -3.27
CA VAL A 164 -4.96 2.33 -4.06
C VAL A 164 -4.52 3.73 -4.45
N GLY A 165 -4.69 4.06 -5.72
CA GLY A 165 -4.45 5.37 -6.30
C GLY A 165 -5.68 6.27 -6.26
N LEU A 166 -5.74 7.20 -7.22
CA LEU A 166 -6.82 8.19 -7.38
C LEU A 166 -7.68 7.92 -8.62
N GLU A 167 -7.52 6.76 -9.24
CA GLU A 167 -8.36 6.31 -10.34
C GLU A 167 -9.80 6.08 -9.84
N ASP A 168 -10.76 6.02 -10.75
CA ASP A 168 -12.14 5.71 -10.41
C ASP A 168 -12.24 4.34 -9.72
N ALA A 169 -12.95 4.28 -8.59
CA ALA A 169 -13.02 3.06 -7.79
C ALA A 169 -13.81 1.94 -8.50
N ASP A 170 -14.80 2.27 -9.31
CA ASP A 170 -15.60 1.27 -10.05
C ASP A 170 -14.77 0.67 -11.19
N ASP A 171 -13.97 1.47 -11.88
CA ASP A 171 -13.02 1.00 -12.88
C ASP A 171 -11.97 0.07 -12.26
N LEU A 172 -11.43 0.42 -11.10
CA LEU A 172 -10.50 -0.45 -10.36
C LEU A 172 -11.16 -1.77 -9.94
N ILE A 173 -12.42 -1.73 -9.45
CA ILE A 173 -13.15 -2.94 -9.07
C ILE A 173 -13.40 -3.83 -10.29
N ALA A 174 -13.76 -3.25 -11.43
CA ALA A 174 -13.97 -4.00 -12.66
C ALA A 174 -12.68 -4.69 -13.14
N ASP A 175 -11.55 -3.96 -13.16
CA ASP A 175 -10.26 -4.49 -13.55
C ASP A 175 -9.77 -5.59 -12.60
N LEU A 176 -9.91 -5.39 -11.29
CA LEU A 176 -9.53 -6.39 -10.28
C LEU A 176 -10.37 -7.66 -10.40
N LYS A 177 -11.69 -7.57 -10.63
CA LYS A 177 -12.56 -8.73 -10.82
C LYS A 177 -12.21 -9.51 -12.08
N ALA A 178 -12.02 -8.82 -13.21
CA ALA A 178 -11.60 -9.46 -14.45
C ALA A 178 -10.25 -10.19 -14.28
N ALA A 179 -9.29 -9.58 -13.59
CA ALA A 179 -8.01 -10.21 -13.30
C ALA A 179 -8.13 -11.43 -12.37
N LEU A 180 -9.08 -11.41 -11.40
CA LEU A 180 -9.37 -12.57 -10.53
C LEU A 180 -9.99 -13.74 -11.31
N GLU A 181 -10.86 -13.49 -12.28
CA GLU A 181 -11.43 -14.52 -13.17
C GLU A 181 -10.33 -15.20 -13.99
N ILE A 182 -9.44 -14.41 -14.62
CA ILE A 182 -8.29 -14.94 -15.37
C ILE A 182 -7.35 -15.76 -14.47
N ALA A 183 -7.16 -15.35 -13.21
CA ALA A 183 -6.30 -16.07 -12.27
C ALA A 183 -6.84 -17.46 -11.92
N GLN A 184 -8.17 -17.66 -11.99
CA GLN A 184 -8.83 -18.95 -11.75
C GLN A 184 -8.85 -19.86 -12.99
N GLY A 185 -8.52 -19.34 -14.18
CA GLY A 185 -8.49 -20.11 -15.41
C GLY A 185 -9.82 -20.14 -16.16
N GLU A 186 -10.69 -19.17 -15.88
CA GLU A 186 -11.91 -18.89 -16.64
C GLU A 186 -11.63 -17.92 -17.79
#